data_3feba15cacad8b0d13bc147894f6c443
#
_entry.id   3feba15cacad8b0d13bc147894f6c443
#
_cell.length_a   1.000
_cell.length_b   1.000
_cell.length_c   1.000
_cell.angle_alpha   90.00
_cell.angle_beta   90.00
_cell.angle_gamma   90.00
#
_symmetry.space_group_name_H-M   'P 1'
#
loop_
_entity.id
_entity.type
_entity.pdbx_description
1 polymer ?
#
loop_
_entity_poly.entity_id
_entity_poly.type
_entity_poly.pdbx_seq_one_letter_code
_entity_poly.pdbx_strand_id
1 'polypeptide(L)'
;MLKIRVMPTLLSDGTKLIKGVGFDSWRGIGSPLQAVRLFNMRGVDELVFLDIRATDERRSPNFELIDGLADSCFVPFAVGGGVKSVEDARGLLLAGADKVVVNSAAVENPPLVAAMVKQFGSQCVVVSIDVRNGKNVTIHSGKKETDKNVVEFAKEMEKAGAGELLITSVERDGTMQGYDIPLIRSIADAVSIPVIASGGAGTYEHMAQALRDGGASAVAASSMYHFTGQTPLLAKRYLHDHGFQVREQWGQDAPHAR
;
A
#
# COMPACT_ATOMS: atom_id res chain seq x y z
N MET A 1 -12.75 18.24 -0.51
CA MET A 1 -12.05 17.19 -1.27
C MET A 1 -11.01 16.56 -0.33
N LEU A 2 -10.88 15.24 -0.29
CA LEU A 2 -9.84 14.57 0.50
C LEU A 2 -8.46 14.94 -0.06
N LYS A 3 -7.51 15.24 0.82
CA LYS A 3 -6.12 15.50 0.40
C LYS A 3 -5.46 14.20 -0.08
N ILE A 4 -4.70 14.31 -1.15
CA ILE A 4 -3.92 13.21 -1.72
C ILE A 4 -2.83 12.78 -0.73
N ARG A 5 -2.66 11.46 -0.58
CA ARG A 5 -1.63 10.86 0.29
C ARG A 5 -0.50 10.29 -0.54
N VAL A 6 0.72 10.56 -0.09
CA VAL A 6 1.95 9.92 -0.59
C VAL A 6 2.39 8.90 0.45
N MET A 7 2.37 7.61 0.07
CA MET A 7 2.46 6.46 0.97
C MET A 7 3.66 5.58 0.61
N PRO A 8 4.78 5.62 1.34
CA PRO A 8 5.82 4.61 1.19
C PRO A 8 5.31 3.22 1.57
N THR A 9 5.67 2.21 0.76
CA THR A 9 5.38 0.81 1.04
C THR A 9 6.65 0.08 1.43
N LEU A 10 6.64 -0.51 2.62
CA LEU A 10 7.70 -1.34 3.20
C LEU A 10 7.32 -2.81 3.07
N LEU A 11 8.08 -3.56 2.27
CA LEU A 11 7.89 -5.00 2.12
C LEU A 11 8.86 -5.75 3.01
N SER A 12 8.37 -6.73 3.77
CA SER A 12 9.17 -7.51 4.71
C SER A 12 9.05 -9.02 4.46
N ASP A 13 10.08 -9.76 4.88
CA ASP A 13 10.05 -11.22 4.99
C ASP A 13 9.74 -11.71 6.42
N GLY A 14 9.27 -10.80 7.29
CA GLY A 14 9.01 -11.04 8.72
C GLY A 14 10.18 -10.68 9.63
N THR A 15 11.38 -10.41 9.09
CA THR A 15 12.59 -10.04 9.86
C THR A 15 13.26 -8.78 9.36
N LYS A 16 13.38 -8.62 8.07
CA LYS A 16 14.03 -7.49 7.40
C LYS A 16 13.20 -6.98 6.24
N LEU A 17 13.49 -5.77 5.80
CA LEU A 17 12.91 -5.25 4.55
C LEU A 17 13.54 -5.93 3.35
N ILE A 18 12.70 -6.26 2.39
CA ILE A 18 13.08 -6.86 1.12
C ILE A 18 12.45 -6.10 -0.03
N LYS A 19 13.07 -6.15 -1.20
CA LYS A 19 12.54 -5.61 -2.44
C LYS A 19 12.95 -6.45 -3.63
N GLY A 20 12.00 -6.64 -4.55
CA GLY A 20 12.19 -7.37 -5.80
C GLY A 20 11.65 -6.58 -7.00
N VAL A 21 11.53 -7.25 -8.13
CA VAL A 21 10.90 -6.76 -9.37
C VAL A 21 9.88 -7.80 -9.84
N GLY A 22 8.66 -7.39 -10.18
CA GLY A 22 7.61 -8.29 -10.65
C GLY A 22 7.22 -9.36 -9.62
N PHE A 23 7.32 -9.07 -8.33
CA PHE A 23 7.14 -10.01 -7.22
C PHE A 23 8.14 -11.18 -7.24
N ASP A 24 9.33 -10.95 -7.77
CA ASP A 24 10.43 -11.91 -7.82
C ASP A 24 11.79 -11.25 -7.48
N SER A 25 12.87 -12.05 -7.49
CA SER A 25 14.24 -11.58 -7.30
C SER A 25 14.46 -10.75 -6.04
N TRP A 26 13.91 -11.23 -4.91
CA TRP A 26 13.91 -10.54 -3.63
C TRP A 26 15.31 -10.38 -3.05
N ARG A 27 15.67 -9.17 -2.65
CA ARG A 27 16.91 -8.83 -1.94
C ARG A 27 16.62 -8.07 -0.66
N GLY A 28 17.43 -8.28 0.37
CA GLY A 28 17.36 -7.52 1.62
C GLY A 28 17.81 -6.06 1.39
N ILE A 29 17.07 -5.11 1.96
CA ILE A 29 17.33 -3.67 1.81
C ILE A 29 17.48 -2.93 3.15
N GLY A 30 17.37 -3.62 4.28
CA GLY A 30 17.64 -3.00 5.57
C GLY A 30 16.67 -3.39 6.69
N SER A 31 16.72 -2.61 7.77
CA SER A 31 15.89 -2.80 8.96
C SER A 31 14.55 -2.09 8.82
N PRO A 32 13.43 -2.77 9.18
CA PRO A 32 12.11 -2.15 9.24
C PRO A 32 12.08 -0.92 10.14
N LEU A 33 12.63 -1.00 11.35
CA LEU A 33 12.62 0.09 12.32
C LEU A 33 13.37 1.34 11.82
N GLN A 34 14.53 1.15 11.19
CA GLN A 34 15.27 2.27 10.63
C GLN A 34 14.49 2.95 9.49
N ALA A 35 13.80 2.18 8.66
CA ALA A 35 12.98 2.73 7.58
C ALA A 35 11.77 3.51 8.12
N VAL A 36 11.05 2.99 9.13
CA VAL A 36 9.94 3.69 9.76
C VAL A 36 10.39 5.04 10.30
N ARG A 37 11.49 5.08 11.06
CA ARG A 37 12.07 6.34 11.58
C ARG A 37 12.47 7.31 10.47
N LEU A 38 13.09 6.81 9.42
CA LEU A 38 13.49 7.63 8.27
C LEU A 38 12.28 8.25 7.56
N PHE A 39 11.22 7.48 7.34
CA PHE A 39 10.04 7.99 6.65
C PHE A 39 9.23 8.98 7.51
N ASN A 40 9.18 8.81 8.83
CA ASN A 40 8.63 9.84 9.71
C ASN A 40 9.32 11.19 9.51
N MET A 41 10.66 11.20 9.46
CA MET A 41 11.44 12.44 9.22
C MET A 41 11.22 13.01 7.81
N ARG A 42 10.81 12.20 6.85
CA ARG A 42 10.59 12.60 5.46
C ARG A 42 9.15 13.06 5.16
N GLY A 43 8.34 13.30 6.19
CA GLY A 43 7.02 13.92 6.07
C GLY A 43 6.01 13.11 5.25
N VAL A 44 6.00 11.80 5.40
CA VAL A 44 5.03 10.91 4.75
C VAL A 44 3.62 11.15 5.30
N ASP A 45 2.59 10.79 4.53
CA ASP A 45 1.20 10.93 4.96
C ASP A 45 0.67 9.68 5.64
N GLU A 46 1.18 8.52 5.27
CA GLU A 46 0.81 7.20 5.78
C GLU A 46 1.93 6.22 5.41
N LEU A 47 2.18 5.19 6.23
CA LEU A 47 3.08 4.09 5.92
C LEU A 47 2.30 2.80 5.68
N VAL A 48 2.69 2.03 4.66
CA VAL A 48 2.19 0.68 4.41
C VAL A 48 3.30 -0.32 4.71
N PHE A 49 3.04 -1.30 5.57
CA PHE A 49 3.96 -2.38 5.91
C PHE A 49 3.32 -3.73 5.59
N LEU A 50 3.97 -4.51 4.74
CA LEU A 50 3.45 -5.80 4.28
C LEU A 50 4.48 -6.91 4.51
N ASP A 51 4.15 -7.92 5.35
CA ASP A 51 4.89 -9.18 5.40
C ASP A 51 4.44 -10.06 4.23
N ILE A 52 5.21 -10.04 3.15
CA ILE A 52 4.85 -10.73 1.91
C ILE A 52 5.15 -12.25 1.94
N ARG A 53 5.75 -12.76 3.02
CA ARG A 53 6.04 -14.19 3.19
C ARG A 53 5.05 -14.88 4.12
N ALA A 54 4.39 -14.16 5.01
CA ALA A 54 3.55 -14.73 6.05
C ALA A 54 2.47 -15.68 5.51
N THR A 55 1.79 -15.31 4.41
CA THR A 55 0.75 -16.15 3.80
C THR A 55 1.33 -17.46 3.24
N ASP A 56 2.41 -17.38 2.49
CA ASP A 56 3.07 -18.57 1.90
C ASP A 56 3.63 -19.52 2.95
N GLU A 57 4.18 -18.95 4.01
CA GLU A 57 4.74 -19.69 5.16
C GLU A 57 3.67 -20.11 6.16
N ARG A 58 2.40 -19.77 5.88
CA ARG A 58 1.24 -20.05 6.74
C ARG A 58 1.38 -19.49 8.16
N ARG A 59 2.15 -18.43 8.31
CA ARG A 59 2.32 -17.72 9.59
C ARG A 59 1.15 -16.76 9.83
N SER A 60 0.85 -16.54 11.10
CA SER A 60 0.07 -15.37 11.53
C SER A 60 0.95 -14.11 11.42
N PRO A 61 0.33 -12.90 11.42
CA PRO A 61 1.09 -11.65 11.51
C PRO A 61 2.08 -11.65 12.68
N ASN A 62 3.22 -10.99 12.51
CA ASN A 62 4.20 -10.83 13.58
C ASN A 62 3.83 -9.63 14.46
N PHE A 63 2.96 -9.84 15.44
CA PHE A 63 2.44 -8.78 16.31
C PHE A 63 3.53 -8.07 17.11
N GLU A 64 4.55 -8.80 17.59
CA GLU A 64 5.67 -8.23 18.34
C GLU A 64 6.50 -7.26 17.48
N LEU A 65 6.77 -7.65 16.23
CA LEU A 65 7.44 -6.77 15.29
C LEU A 65 6.61 -5.49 15.04
N ILE A 66 5.29 -5.64 14.84
CA ILE A 66 4.41 -4.49 14.57
C ILE A 66 4.33 -3.55 15.77
N ASP A 67 4.20 -4.06 16.98
CA ASP A 67 4.22 -3.30 18.23
C ASP A 67 5.50 -2.45 18.32
N GLY A 68 6.67 -3.07 18.14
CA GLY A 68 7.95 -2.36 18.15
C GLY A 68 8.12 -1.33 17.00
N LEU A 69 7.45 -1.51 15.87
CA LEU A 69 7.45 -0.52 14.79
C LEU A 69 6.49 0.62 15.07
N ALA A 70 5.30 0.32 15.63
CA ALA A 70 4.27 1.29 15.96
C ALA A 70 4.75 2.33 16.98
N ASP A 71 5.54 1.93 17.96
CA ASP A 71 6.19 2.84 18.92
C ASP A 71 7.05 3.93 18.26
N SER A 72 7.51 3.68 17.05
CA SER A 72 8.33 4.61 16.26
C SER A 72 7.61 5.20 15.06
N CYS A 73 6.32 4.88 14.85
CA CYS A 73 5.51 5.34 13.72
C CYS A 73 4.53 6.43 14.18
N PHE A 74 4.72 7.67 13.71
CA PHE A 74 3.91 8.84 14.11
C PHE A 74 2.93 9.29 13.01
N VAL A 75 2.72 8.46 12.01
CA VAL A 75 1.76 8.65 10.92
C VAL A 75 0.85 7.43 10.84
N PRO A 76 -0.34 7.51 10.20
CA PRO A 76 -1.18 6.35 10.02
C PRO A 76 -0.41 5.16 9.48
N PHE A 77 -0.58 3.99 10.10
CA PHE A 77 0.18 2.78 9.85
C PHE A 77 -0.74 1.67 9.35
N ALA A 78 -0.67 1.36 8.06
CA ALA A 78 -1.42 0.29 7.42
C ALA A 78 -0.55 -0.99 7.37
N VAL A 79 -1.01 -2.07 8.00
CA VAL A 79 -0.23 -3.30 8.16
C VAL A 79 -0.95 -4.49 7.57
N GLY A 80 -0.21 -5.34 6.86
CA GLY A 80 -0.73 -6.59 6.28
C GLY A 80 0.30 -7.70 6.19
N GLY A 81 -0.20 -8.86 5.76
CA GLY A 81 0.58 -10.10 5.66
C GLY A 81 0.13 -11.13 6.68
N GLY A 82 -0.30 -12.31 6.21
CA GLY A 82 -0.76 -13.41 7.05
C GLY A 82 -2.14 -13.24 7.71
N VAL A 83 -2.86 -12.16 7.40
CA VAL A 83 -4.22 -11.90 7.93
C VAL A 83 -5.19 -12.88 7.29
N LYS A 84 -5.81 -13.74 8.08
CA LYS A 84 -6.77 -14.78 7.65
C LYS A 84 -8.02 -14.87 8.53
N SER A 85 -8.08 -14.10 9.61
CA SER A 85 -9.19 -14.08 10.57
C SER A 85 -9.43 -12.67 11.12
N VAL A 86 -10.58 -12.47 11.76
CA VAL A 86 -10.92 -11.23 12.49
C VAL A 86 -9.98 -11.05 13.69
N GLU A 87 -9.54 -12.15 14.29
CA GLU A 87 -8.60 -12.19 15.41
C GLU A 87 -7.21 -11.71 14.99
N ASP A 88 -6.72 -12.09 13.80
CA ASP A 88 -5.46 -11.56 13.25
C ASP A 88 -5.56 -10.04 13.06
N ALA A 89 -6.67 -9.57 12.51
CA ALA A 89 -6.90 -8.14 12.32
C ALA A 89 -6.95 -7.40 13.66
N ARG A 90 -7.65 -7.95 14.66
CA ARG A 90 -7.67 -7.40 16.02
C ARG A 90 -6.27 -7.33 16.63
N GLY A 91 -5.48 -8.40 16.49
CA GLY A 91 -4.11 -8.45 16.99
C GLY A 91 -3.23 -7.36 16.40
N LEU A 92 -3.33 -7.09 15.07
CA LEU A 92 -2.59 -6.00 14.42
C LEU A 92 -3.02 -4.61 14.92
N LEU A 93 -4.33 -4.38 15.10
CA LEU A 93 -4.82 -3.11 15.62
C LEU A 93 -4.38 -2.90 17.09
N LEU A 94 -4.38 -3.95 17.90
CA LEU A 94 -3.88 -3.89 19.29
C LEU A 94 -2.36 -3.67 19.34
N ALA A 95 -1.62 -4.18 18.33
CA ALA A 95 -0.18 -3.95 18.18
C ALA A 95 0.15 -2.56 17.55
N GLY A 96 -0.84 -1.66 17.45
CA GLY A 96 -0.63 -0.27 17.04
C GLY A 96 -0.79 0.02 15.55
N ALA A 97 -1.31 -0.91 14.75
CA ALA A 97 -1.72 -0.58 13.38
C ALA A 97 -3.01 0.26 13.38
N ASP A 98 -3.10 1.27 12.52
CA ASP A 98 -4.33 2.05 12.30
C ASP A 98 -5.25 1.37 11.28
N LYS A 99 -4.65 0.64 10.33
CA LYS A 99 -5.37 -0.07 9.27
C LYS A 99 -4.80 -1.46 9.06
N VAL A 100 -5.68 -2.39 8.72
CA VAL A 100 -5.32 -3.76 8.36
C VAL A 100 -5.46 -3.95 6.85
N VAL A 101 -4.39 -4.42 6.21
CA VAL A 101 -4.36 -4.73 4.78
C VAL A 101 -4.57 -6.22 4.59
N VAL A 102 -5.60 -6.61 3.85
CA VAL A 102 -5.94 -8.01 3.53
C VAL A 102 -5.91 -8.23 2.02
N ASN A 103 -5.30 -9.33 1.57
CA ASN A 103 -5.18 -9.70 0.15
C ASN A 103 -5.75 -11.11 -0.07
N SER A 104 -4.96 -12.17 0.01
CA SER A 104 -5.35 -13.54 -0.33
C SER A 104 -6.61 -14.00 0.39
N ALA A 105 -6.75 -13.68 1.69
CA ALA A 105 -7.92 -14.06 2.46
C ALA A 105 -9.20 -13.33 2.01
N ALA A 106 -9.11 -12.12 1.47
CA ALA A 106 -10.27 -11.43 0.89
C ALA A 106 -10.79 -12.13 -0.37
N VAL A 107 -9.92 -12.80 -1.11
CA VAL A 107 -10.27 -13.59 -2.30
C VAL A 107 -10.79 -14.98 -1.92
N GLU A 108 -10.13 -15.64 -0.98
CA GLU A 108 -10.44 -17.03 -0.56
C GLU A 108 -11.63 -17.11 0.38
N ASN A 109 -11.87 -16.07 1.17
CA ASN A 109 -12.98 -15.94 2.14
C ASN A 109 -13.56 -14.52 2.13
N PRO A 110 -14.29 -14.10 1.09
CA PRO A 110 -14.84 -12.75 0.96
C PRO A 110 -15.65 -12.26 2.17
N PRO A 111 -16.43 -13.11 2.89
CA PRO A 111 -17.13 -12.71 4.09
C PRO A 111 -16.25 -12.17 5.22
N LEU A 112 -14.94 -12.47 5.22
CA LEU A 112 -13.98 -11.96 6.20
C LEU A 112 -13.93 -10.43 6.17
N VAL A 113 -13.94 -9.81 4.98
CA VAL A 113 -13.90 -8.35 4.84
C VAL A 113 -15.09 -7.71 5.54
N ALA A 114 -16.30 -8.20 5.29
CA ALA A 114 -17.51 -7.70 5.94
C ALA A 114 -17.48 -7.91 7.47
N ALA A 115 -16.94 -9.04 7.93
CA ALA A 115 -16.78 -9.32 9.36
C ALA A 115 -15.79 -8.35 10.03
N MET A 116 -14.66 -8.05 9.37
CA MET A 116 -13.67 -7.06 9.85
C MET A 116 -14.29 -5.66 9.90
N VAL A 117 -15.01 -5.26 8.84
CA VAL A 117 -15.68 -3.96 8.76
C VAL A 117 -16.72 -3.81 9.86
N LYS A 118 -17.53 -4.83 10.10
CA LYS A 118 -18.53 -4.83 11.19
C LYS A 118 -17.89 -4.65 12.56
N GLN A 119 -16.70 -5.19 12.76
CA GLN A 119 -16.01 -5.18 14.04
C GLN A 119 -15.19 -3.89 14.30
N PHE A 120 -14.53 -3.37 13.27
CA PHE A 120 -13.51 -2.31 13.41
C PHE A 120 -13.86 -1.02 12.66
N GLY A 121 -14.87 -1.06 11.79
CA GLY A 121 -15.23 0.03 10.89
C GLY A 121 -14.48 -0.06 9.54
N SER A 122 -15.10 0.51 8.51
CA SER A 122 -14.53 0.52 7.14
C SER A 122 -13.16 1.20 7.07
N GLN A 123 -12.97 2.26 7.84
CA GLN A 123 -11.72 3.05 7.87
C GLN A 123 -10.49 2.22 8.29
N CYS A 124 -10.68 1.10 8.98
CA CYS A 124 -9.60 0.21 9.40
C CYS A 124 -9.30 -0.91 8.40
N VAL A 125 -10.08 -1.06 7.31
CA VAL A 125 -9.96 -2.20 6.39
C VAL A 125 -9.56 -1.74 5.01
N VAL A 126 -8.34 -2.13 4.59
CA VAL A 126 -7.81 -1.91 3.25
C VAL A 126 -7.73 -3.27 2.54
N VAL A 127 -8.33 -3.38 1.36
CA VAL A 127 -8.17 -4.58 0.54
C VAL A 127 -7.07 -4.34 -0.48
N SER A 128 -5.99 -5.13 -0.41
CA SER A 128 -4.94 -5.15 -1.43
C SER A 128 -5.34 -6.08 -2.57
N ILE A 129 -5.28 -5.58 -3.79
CA ILE A 129 -5.59 -6.31 -5.00
C ILE A 129 -4.36 -6.30 -5.89
N ASP A 130 -3.70 -7.44 -5.96
CA ASP A 130 -2.57 -7.64 -6.87
C ASP A 130 -3.09 -8.14 -8.19
N VAL A 131 -2.63 -7.54 -9.28
CA VAL A 131 -3.17 -7.81 -10.62
C VAL A 131 -2.05 -8.20 -11.56
N ARG A 132 -2.27 -9.30 -12.29
CA ARG A 132 -1.39 -9.75 -13.35
C ARG A 132 -2.08 -9.59 -14.70
N ASN A 133 -1.32 -9.16 -15.72
CA ASN A 133 -1.82 -8.94 -17.09
C ASN A 133 -3.02 -7.96 -17.17
N GLY A 134 -3.16 -7.07 -16.20
CA GLY A 134 -4.17 -6.01 -16.18
C GLY A 134 -5.64 -6.48 -16.03
N LYS A 135 -5.87 -7.77 -15.75
CA LYS A 135 -7.24 -8.35 -15.76
C LYS A 135 -7.61 -9.13 -14.51
N ASN A 136 -6.76 -10.07 -14.13
CA ASN A 136 -7.11 -11.06 -13.11
C ASN A 136 -6.42 -10.77 -11.80
N VAL A 137 -7.17 -10.98 -10.73
CA VAL A 137 -6.63 -10.90 -9.37
C VAL A 137 -5.67 -12.06 -9.13
N THR A 138 -4.52 -11.74 -8.53
CA THR A 138 -3.55 -12.74 -8.08
C THR A 138 -3.42 -12.72 -6.57
N ILE A 139 -3.11 -13.88 -6.00
CA ILE A 139 -2.94 -14.10 -4.57
C ILE A 139 -1.62 -14.81 -4.27
N HIS A 140 -1.30 -14.98 -2.98
CA HIS A 140 -0.06 -15.63 -2.54
C HIS A 140 1.19 -14.95 -3.15
N SER A 141 1.30 -13.63 -2.95
CA SER A 141 2.43 -12.85 -3.49
C SER A 141 2.58 -13.00 -5.02
N GLY A 142 1.46 -12.99 -5.75
CA GLY A 142 1.42 -13.09 -7.21
C GLY A 142 1.68 -14.49 -7.78
N LYS A 143 1.78 -15.53 -6.96
CA LYS A 143 2.09 -16.91 -7.40
C LYS A 143 0.90 -17.67 -7.95
N LYS A 144 -0.31 -17.29 -7.54
CA LYS A 144 -1.55 -17.94 -7.96
C LYS A 144 -2.47 -16.91 -8.61
N GLU A 145 -2.70 -17.07 -9.90
CA GLU A 145 -3.72 -16.33 -10.63
C GLU A 145 -5.10 -16.93 -10.32
N THR A 146 -6.12 -16.07 -10.28
CA THR A 146 -7.52 -16.47 -10.07
C THR A 146 -8.36 -16.12 -11.29
N ASP A 147 -9.56 -16.68 -11.39
CA ASP A 147 -10.51 -16.34 -12.44
C ASP A 147 -11.30 -15.05 -12.14
N LYS A 148 -11.00 -14.37 -11.01
CA LYS A 148 -11.71 -13.15 -10.62
C LYS A 148 -11.24 -11.96 -11.45
N ASN A 149 -12.17 -11.37 -12.20
CA ASN A 149 -11.95 -10.08 -12.85
C ASN A 149 -11.72 -9.00 -11.79
N VAL A 150 -10.70 -8.17 -11.98
CA VAL A 150 -10.27 -7.17 -10.99
C VAL A 150 -11.35 -6.12 -10.72
N VAL A 151 -12.07 -5.65 -11.75
CA VAL A 151 -13.10 -4.61 -11.60
C VAL A 151 -14.31 -5.16 -10.81
N GLU A 152 -14.72 -6.37 -11.13
CA GLU A 152 -15.83 -7.01 -10.40
C GLU A 152 -15.45 -7.33 -8.96
N PHE A 153 -14.21 -7.75 -8.73
CA PHE A 153 -13.72 -8.00 -7.37
C PHE A 153 -13.61 -6.70 -6.57
N ALA A 154 -13.17 -5.60 -7.18
CA ALA A 154 -13.14 -4.28 -6.54
C ALA A 154 -14.54 -3.85 -6.06
N LYS A 155 -15.56 -4.00 -6.91
CA LYS A 155 -16.98 -3.75 -6.54
C LYS A 155 -17.47 -4.68 -5.43
N GLU A 156 -17.08 -5.97 -5.47
CA GLU A 156 -17.39 -6.93 -4.42
C GLU A 156 -16.83 -6.47 -3.06
N MET A 157 -15.58 -5.98 -3.03
CA MET A 157 -14.92 -5.51 -1.81
C MET A 157 -15.51 -4.19 -1.31
N GLU A 158 -15.85 -3.26 -2.19
CA GLU A 158 -16.61 -2.06 -1.82
C GLU A 158 -17.96 -2.42 -1.20
N LYS A 159 -18.72 -3.34 -1.80
CA LYS A 159 -19.99 -3.83 -1.26
C LYS A 159 -19.83 -4.54 0.09
N ALA A 160 -18.71 -5.21 0.32
CA ALA A 160 -18.36 -5.81 1.61
C ALA A 160 -18.01 -4.75 2.67
N GLY A 161 -17.87 -3.48 2.28
CA GLY A 161 -17.61 -2.33 3.14
C GLY A 161 -16.14 -1.99 3.33
N ALA A 162 -15.23 -2.49 2.48
CA ALA A 162 -13.83 -2.08 2.50
C ALA A 162 -13.71 -0.55 2.47
N GLY A 163 -12.81 0.01 3.25
CA GLY A 163 -12.60 1.46 3.31
C GLY A 163 -11.75 1.99 2.17
N GLU A 164 -10.80 1.20 1.69
CA GLU A 164 -9.87 1.58 0.63
C GLU A 164 -9.41 0.34 -0.16
N LEU A 165 -9.00 0.55 -1.42
CA LEU A 165 -8.39 -0.47 -2.27
C LEU A 165 -6.93 -0.09 -2.57
N LEU A 166 -5.98 -0.99 -2.30
CA LEU A 166 -4.58 -0.87 -2.69
C LEU A 166 -4.34 -1.71 -3.95
N ILE A 167 -4.16 -1.08 -5.10
CA ILE A 167 -4.07 -1.76 -6.40
C ILE A 167 -2.61 -1.83 -6.83
N THR A 168 -2.09 -3.05 -6.98
CA THR A 168 -0.70 -3.29 -7.40
C THR A 168 -0.64 -4.05 -8.71
N SER A 169 -0.06 -3.44 -9.75
CA SER A 169 0.33 -4.16 -10.97
C SER A 169 1.61 -4.95 -10.70
N VAL A 170 1.51 -6.29 -10.79
CA VAL A 170 2.64 -7.19 -10.51
C VAL A 170 3.79 -6.95 -11.49
N GLU A 171 3.49 -6.83 -12.79
CA GLU A 171 4.50 -6.60 -13.84
C GLU A 171 5.23 -5.25 -13.66
N ARG A 172 4.53 -4.24 -13.13
CA ARG A 172 5.11 -2.92 -12.93
C ARG A 172 5.88 -2.81 -11.62
N ASP A 173 5.57 -3.66 -10.62
CA ASP A 173 6.21 -3.53 -9.30
C ASP A 173 7.73 -3.67 -9.39
N GLY A 174 8.43 -2.72 -8.80
CA GLY A 174 9.90 -2.66 -8.77
C GLY A 174 10.57 -2.14 -10.04
N THR A 175 9.85 -2.00 -11.16
CA THR A 175 10.45 -1.59 -12.45
C THR A 175 10.80 -0.11 -12.52
N MET A 176 10.15 0.74 -11.74
CA MET A 176 10.24 2.21 -11.79
C MET A 176 9.87 2.83 -13.17
N GLN A 177 9.07 2.14 -13.98
CA GLN A 177 8.66 2.56 -15.34
C GLN A 177 7.25 3.17 -15.39
N GLY A 178 6.67 3.52 -14.26
CA GLY A 178 5.33 4.09 -14.15
C GLY A 178 4.28 3.07 -13.72
N TYR A 179 3.19 3.59 -13.15
CA TYR A 179 2.03 2.80 -12.76
C TYR A 179 1.28 2.24 -13.97
N ASP A 180 0.45 1.25 -13.76
CA ASP A 180 -0.51 0.77 -14.75
C ASP A 180 -1.75 1.68 -14.76
N ILE A 181 -1.67 2.78 -15.52
CA ILE A 181 -2.72 3.81 -15.56
C ILE A 181 -4.07 3.25 -16.04
N PRO A 182 -4.14 2.43 -17.13
CA PRO A 182 -5.40 1.82 -17.56
C PRO A 182 -6.05 0.94 -16.48
N LEU A 183 -5.25 0.15 -15.76
CA LEU A 183 -5.73 -0.68 -14.65
C LEU A 183 -6.32 0.18 -13.54
N ILE A 184 -5.57 1.18 -13.07
CA ILE A 184 -6.01 2.08 -11.99
C ILE A 184 -7.29 2.80 -12.40
N ARG A 185 -7.35 3.34 -13.62
CA ARG A 185 -8.52 4.04 -14.15
C ARG A 185 -9.77 3.15 -14.17
N SER A 186 -9.63 1.92 -14.67
CA SER A 186 -10.75 0.98 -14.75
C SER A 186 -11.39 0.68 -13.38
N ILE A 187 -10.59 0.68 -12.33
CA ILE A 187 -11.06 0.45 -10.96
C ILE A 187 -11.61 1.75 -10.37
N ALA A 188 -10.89 2.86 -10.51
CA ALA A 188 -11.32 4.16 -9.98
C ALA A 188 -12.66 4.63 -10.55
N ASP A 189 -12.97 4.30 -11.80
CA ASP A 189 -14.26 4.60 -12.41
C ASP A 189 -15.39 3.64 -11.96
N ALA A 190 -15.04 2.49 -11.38
CA ALA A 190 -15.99 1.44 -11.04
C ALA A 190 -16.41 1.45 -9.56
N VAL A 191 -15.66 2.12 -8.67
CA VAL A 191 -15.92 2.18 -7.23
C VAL A 191 -15.93 3.62 -6.73
N SER A 192 -16.56 3.87 -5.58
CA SER A 192 -16.62 5.18 -4.93
C SER A 192 -15.63 5.34 -3.77
N ILE A 193 -15.08 4.22 -3.27
CA ILE A 193 -14.08 4.22 -2.20
C ILE A 193 -12.68 4.58 -2.74
N PRO A 194 -11.79 5.14 -1.90
CA PRO A 194 -10.46 5.51 -2.29
C PRO A 194 -9.66 4.37 -2.94
N VAL A 195 -9.04 4.66 -4.08
CA VAL A 195 -8.12 3.76 -4.79
C VAL A 195 -6.70 4.27 -4.60
N ILE A 196 -5.82 3.42 -4.08
CA ILE A 196 -4.39 3.69 -3.86
C ILE A 196 -3.62 3.01 -4.99
N ALA A 197 -2.95 3.79 -5.83
CA ALA A 197 -2.10 3.27 -6.91
C ALA A 197 -0.78 2.73 -6.36
N SER A 198 -0.39 1.51 -6.74
CA SER A 198 0.84 0.85 -6.32
C SER A 198 1.50 0.07 -7.46
N GLY A 199 2.83 -0.10 -7.37
CA GLY A 199 3.63 -0.82 -8.35
C GLY A 199 4.04 0.02 -9.57
N GLY A 200 5.36 0.28 -9.71
CA GLY A 200 5.93 0.92 -10.89
C GLY A 200 6.41 2.37 -10.74
N ALA A 201 6.10 3.07 -9.66
CA ALA A 201 6.57 4.44 -9.46
C ALA A 201 8.10 4.56 -9.55
N GLY A 202 8.60 5.46 -10.40
CA GLY A 202 10.02 5.74 -10.56
C GLY A 202 10.33 7.24 -10.60
N THR A 203 9.31 8.07 -10.84
CA THR A 203 9.42 9.53 -10.85
C THR A 203 8.20 10.16 -10.19
N TYR A 204 8.30 11.43 -9.83
CA TYR A 204 7.14 12.18 -9.30
C TYR A 204 6.06 12.41 -10.36
N GLU A 205 6.46 12.53 -11.64
CA GLU A 205 5.49 12.62 -12.74
C GLU A 205 4.65 11.34 -12.88
N HIS A 206 5.22 10.15 -12.64
CA HIS A 206 4.43 8.92 -12.59
C HIS A 206 3.31 9.00 -11.54
N MET A 207 3.58 9.62 -10.38
CA MET A 207 2.57 9.85 -9.35
C MET A 207 1.48 10.82 -9.83
N ALA A 208 1.89 11.93 -10.47
CA ALA A 208 0.95 12.89 -11.04
C ALA A 208 0.04 12.24 -12.11
N GLN A 209 0.58 11.37 -12.97
CA GLN A 209 -0.19 10.61 -13.95
C GLN A 209 -1.20 9.66 -13.29
N ALA A 210 -0.81 8.93 -12.25
CA ALA A 210 -1.72 8.03 -11.53
C ALA A 210 -2.91 8.78 -10.92
N LEU A 211 -2.69 9.99 -10.44
CA LEU A 211 -3.74 10.85 -9.89
C LEU A 211 -4.62 11.48 -10.97
N ARG A 212 -4.00 12.09 -11.99
CA ARG A 212 -4.68 12.84 -13.05
C ARG A 212 -5.40 11.91 -14.03
N ASP A 213 -4.66 10.95 -14.58
CA ASP A 213 -5.13 10.09 -15.66
C ASP A 213 -5.71 8.77 -15.14
N GLY A 214 -5.16 8.24 -14.03
CA GLY A 214 -5.64 7.03 -13.37
C GLY A 214 -6.80 7.26 -12.41
N GLY A 215 -7.05 8.49 -11.95
CA GLY A 215 -8.11 8.78 -10.98
C GLY A 215 -7.83 8.24 -9.57
N ALA A 216 -6.59 7.90 -9.25
CA ALA A 216 -6.23 7.43 -7.92
C ALA A 216 -6.44 8.53 -6.86
N SER A 217 -6.79 8.13 -5.63
CA SER A 217 -6.96 9.02 -4.48
C SER A 217 -5.69 9.12 -3.63
N ALA A 218 -4.75 8.18 -3.81
CA ALA A 218 -3.45 8.14 -3.16
C ALA A 218 -2.45 7.39 -4.03
N VAL A 219 -1.16 7.61 -3.77
CA VAL A 219 -0.06 6.96 -4.49
C VAL A 219 0.89 6.29 -3.51
N ALA A 220 1.13 4.99 -3.71
CA ALA A 220 2.06 4.19 -2.94
C ALA A 220 3.32 3.88 -3.76
N ALA A 221 4.49 3.98 -3.15
CA ALA A 221 5.76 3.72 -3.81
C ALA A 221 6.78 3.11 -2.85
N SER A 222 7.69 2.32 -3.39
CA SER A 222 8.76 1.66 -2.63
C SER A 222 10.14 1.89 -3.28
N SER A 223 10.39 1.25 -4.42
CA SER A 223 11.71 1.20 -5.09
C SER A 223 12.37 2.56 -5.28
N MET A 224 11.63 3.57 -5.73
CA MET A 224 12.17 4.92 -5.96
C MET A 224 12.74 5.55 -4.69
N TYR A 225 12.14 5.26 -3.52
CA TYR A 225 12.61 5.80 -2.25
C TYR A 225 13.80 5.04 -1.64
N HIS A 226 13.99 3.78 -2.05
CA HIS A 226 15.10 2.96 -1.55
C HIS A 226 16.33 3.03 -2.45
N PHE A 227 16.15 3.23 -3.76
CA PHE A 227 17.25 3.08 -4.73
C PHE A 227 17.62 4.37 -5.44
N THR A 228 16.96 5.49 -5.13
CA THR A 228 17.27 6.81 -5.70
C THR A 228 17.37 7.87 -4.60
N GLY A 229 17.73 9.10 -4.96
CA GLY A 229 17.68 10.26 -4.06
C GLY A 229 16.29 10.87 -3.85
N GLN A 230 15.23 10.26 -4.40
CA GLN A 230 13.88 10.80 -4.31
C GLN A 230 13.29 10.58 -2.91
N THR A 231 12.45 11.51 -2.46
CA THR A 231 11.83 11.44 -1.12
C THR A 231 10.32 11.72 -1.18
N PRO A 232 9.54 11.22 -0.21
CA PRO A 232 8.11 11.54 -0.11
C PRO A 232 7.83 13.03 0.01
N LEU A 233 8.65 13.77 0.75
CA LEU A 233 8.51 15.22 0.89
C LEU A 233 8.66 15.95 -0.45
N LEU A 234 9.66 15.57 -1.26
CA LEU A 234 9.85 16.14 -2.60
C LEU A 234 8.73 15.70 -3.56
N ALA A 235 8.19 14.48 -3.41
CA ALA A 235 7.02 14.04 -4.15
C ALA A 235 5.80 14.93 -3.85
N LYS A 236 5.53 15.21 -2.57
CA LYS A 236 4.43 16.10 -2.18
C LYS A 236 4.62 17.51 -2.72
N ARG A 237 5.84 18.06 -2.66
CA ARG A 237 6.15 19.37 -3.23
C ARG A 237 5.88 19.39 -4.73
N TYR A 238 6.40 18.40 -5.46
CA TYR A 238 6.14 18.26 -6.89
C TYR A 238 4.65 18.22 -7.21
N LEU A 239 3.87 17.40 -6.51
CA LEU A 239 2.42 17.29 -6.70
C LEU A 239 1.71 18.61 -6.39
N HIS A 240 2.09 19.30 -5.31
CA HIS A 240 1.55 20.61 -4.98
C HIS A 240 1.78 21.64 -6.10
N ASP A 241 3.02 21.71 -6.60
CA ASP A 241 3.42 22.64 -7.67
C ASP A 241 2.70 22.35 -8.99
N HIS A 242 2.18 21.12 -9.16
CA HIS A 242 1.35 20.71 -10.30
C HIS A 242 -0.17 20.73 -10.00
N GLY A 243 -0.60 21.45 -8.96
CA GLY A 243 -2.00 21.75 -8.66
C GLY A 243 -2.75 20.66 -7.87
N PHE A 244 -2.07 19.64 -7.36
CA PHE A 244 -2.71 18.61 -6.54
C PHE A 244 -2.85 19.04 -5.09
N GLN A 245 -3.98 18.70 -4.46
CA GLN A 245 -4.27 18.98 -3.05
C GLN A 245 -3.57 17.95 -2.16
N VAL A 246 -2.35 18.22 -1.71
CA VAL A 246 -1.58 17.38 -0.78
C VAL A 246 -1.60 17.96 0.63
N ARG A 247 -1.20 17.17 1.64
CA ARG A 247 -0.93 17.69 2.99
C ARG A 247 0.35 18.50 2.97
N GLU A 248 0.25 19.77 3.33
CA GLU A 248 1.39 20.65 3.55
C GLU A 248 1.99 20.37 4.93
N GLN A 249 3.01 19.58 5.00
CA GLN A 249 3.89 19.45 6.16
C GLN A 249 5.29 19.87 5.70
N TRP A 250 5.46 21.17 5.52
CA TRP A 250 6.78 21.75 5.33
C TRP A 250 7.42 21.87 6.72
N GLY A 251 8.19 20.86 7.15
CA GLY A 251 9.04 20.98 8.32
C GLY A 251 9.93 22.23 8.17
N GLN A 252 10.21 22.93 9.27
CA GLN A 252 10.98 24.17 9.28
C GLN A 252 12.43 24.02 8.76
N ASP A 253 12.89 22.81 8.42
CA ASP A 253 14.24 22.47 7.98
C ASP A 253 14.31 21.89 6.57
N ALA A 254 13.48 22.32 5.63
CA ALA A 254 13.72 21.99 4.24
C ALA A 254 14.91 22.84 3.73
N PRO A 255 16.06 22.25 3.35
CA PRO A 255 17.15 23.03 2.77
C PRO A 255 16.61 23.71 1.51
N HIS A 256 16.72 25.03 1.49
CA HIS A 256 16.44 25.82 0.30
C HIS A 256 17.37 25.30 -0.81
N ALA A 257 16.80 24.56 -1.77
CA ALA A 257 17.50 24.22 -3.00
C ALA A 257 17.80 25.55 -3.71
N ARG A 258 19.07 25.91 -3.74
CA ARG A 258 19.61 26.98 -4.63
C ARG A 258 19.85 26.36 -5.99
#